data_8b1f4161173da2719b4b9bdf73d860a8
#
_entry.id   8b1f4161173da2719b4b9bdf73d860a8
#
_cell.length_a   1.000
_cell.length_b   1.000
_cell.length_c   1.000
_cell.angle_alpha   90.00
_cell.angle_beta   90.00
_cell.angle_gamma   90.00
#
_symmetry.space_group_name_H-M   'P 1'
#
loop_
_entity.id
_entity.type
_entity.pdbx_description
1 polymer ?
#
loop_
_entity_poly.entity_id
_entity_poly.type
_entity_poly.pdbx_seq_one_letter_code
_entity_poly.pdbx_strand_id
1 'polypeptide(L)'
;MQDFLPVNKKEMKERGWDQVDFAYISGDAYVDHPSFGTAIISRLLESRGYKVGIISQPDWKKKESIQVFGEPRLGFLVSAGNMDSMVNHYTVSKKHRQKDSYSPGGQMGRRPDRAVIVYSNLIRQTYKKTPIILGGIEASLRRLAHYDYWDNKVKHSVLLDSGADLISYGMGEHSIIEIAEALDSGLPVEEITFIAGTVFKCKDLSRVYDPIVLPSYEEVKEDKKAYADSFAVQYQNTDPFSAKPMAESYGTKGYIVQNPPAMPLSQEEMDDVYALPYTEKVPVSYTHLTLPT
;
A
#
# COMPACT_ATOMS: atom_id res chain seq x y z
N MET A 1 10.04 28.58 -0.43
CA MET A 1 10.87 27.43 -0.82
C MET A 1 10.01 26.22 -0.57
N GLN A 2 9.82 25.36 -1.55
CA GLN A 2 9.07 24.11 -1.34
C GLN A 2 9.91 23.20 -0.44
N ASP A 3 9.35 22.82 0.70
CA ASP A 3 10.04 21.99 1.69
C ASP A 3 9.63 20.53 1.53
N PHE A 4 10.57 19.60 1.74
CA PHE A 4 10.28 18.17 1.81
C PHE A 4 9.26 17.87 2.88
N LEU A 5 8.46 16.82 2.69
CA LEU A 5 7.69 16.26 3.79
C LEU A 5 8.64 15.72 4.87
N PRO A 6 8.27 15.81 6.16
CA PRO A 6 9.16 15.44 7.24
C PRO A 6 9.51 13.95 7.20
N VAL A 7 10.81 13.65 7.36
CA VAL A 7 11.33 12.28 7.45
C VAL A 7 11.83 11.94 8.85
N ASN A 8 11.76 12.90 9.78
CA ASN A 8 12.13 12.72 11.19
C ASN A 8 11.33 13.65 12.10
N LYS A 9 11.41 13.38 13.41
CA LYS A 9 10.66 14.14 14.41
C LYS A 9 11.09 15.61 14.52
N LYS A 10 12.34 15.94 14.20
CA LYS A 10 12.82 17.32 14.21
C LYS A 10 12.14 18.13 13.12
N GLU A 11 12.14 17.65 11.89
CA GLU A 11 11.47 18.30 10.75
C GLU A 11 9.95 18.42 10.96
N MET A 12 9.32 17.41 11.58
CA MET A 12 7.92 17.48 11.99
C MET A 12 7.68 18.65 12.95
N LYS A 13 8.53 18.83 13.96
CA LYS A 13 8.44 19.92 14.94
C LYS A 13 8.72 21.30 14.31
N GLU A 14 9.65 21.39 13.36
CA GLU A 14 9.94 22.62 12.62
C GLU A 14 8.73 23.11 11.81
N ARG A 15 7.84 22.19 11.39
CA ARG A 15 6.52 22.51 10.78
C ARG A 15 5.43 22.89 11.82
N GLY A 16 5.76 22.88 13.10
CA GLY A 16 4.82 23.15 14.18
C GLY A 16 3.85 22.01 14.46
N TRP A 17 4.19 20.78 14.04
CA TRP A 17 3.34 19.60 14.24
C TRP A 17 3.74 18.85 15.51
N ASP A 18 2.75 18.51 16.33
CA ASP A 18 2.95 17.66 17.52
C ASP A 18 2.78 16.17 17.19
N GLN A 19 1.96 15.87 16.19
CA GLN A 19 1.66 14.52 15.72
C GLN A 19 1.39 14.57 14.22
N VAL A 20 1.71 13.48 13.52
CA VAL A 20 1.28 13.28 12.12
C VAL A 20 -0.10 12.62 12.08
N ASP A 21 -0.86 12.89 11.04
CA ASP A 21 -2.12 12.19 10.77
C ASP A 21 -1.83 10.83 10.16
N PHE A 22 -0.91 10.77 9.21
CA PHE A 22 -0.44 9.53 8.61
C PHE A 22 1.09 9.41 8.69
N ALA A 23 1.57 8.20 8.98
CA ALA A 23 2.95 7.81 8.80
C ALA A 23 3.06 6.88 7.58
N TYR A 24 3.71 7.34 6.52
CA TYR A 24 3.90 6.57 5.29
C TYR A 24 5.20 5.77 5.35
N ILE A 25 5.11 4.44 5.36
CA ILE A 25 6.25 3.54 5.30
C ILE A 25 6.47 3.08 3.86
N SER A 26 7.65 3.36 3.31
CA SER A 26 8.04 3.00 1.95
C SER A 26 9.25 2.07 1.94
N GLY A 27 9.21 1.07 1.06
CA GLY A 27 10.37 0.24 0.75
C GLY A 27 11.42 0.95 -0.11
N ASP A 28 11.07 2.07 -0.75
CA ASP A 28 12.00 2.91 -1.52
C ASP A 28 12.56 4.04 -0.66
N ALA A 29 13.71 4.57 -1.05
CA ALA A 29 14.16 5.87 -0.57
C ALA A 29 13.14 6.96 -0.96
N TYR A 30 12.99 7.98 -0.11
CA TYR A 30 12.07 9.07 -0.40
C TYR A 30 12.64 9.97 -1.51
N VAL A 31 11.91 10.06 -2.58
CA VAL A 31 12.10 11.00 -3.68
C VAL A 31 10.80 11.79 -3.83
N ASP A 32 10.86 13.09 -3.66
CA ASP A 32 9.69 13.97 -3.75
C ASP A 32 9.44 14.40 -5.20
N HIS A 33 8.94 13.44 -5.98
CA HIS A 33 8.74 13.60 -7.42
C HIS A 33 7.48 12.83 -7.86
N PRO A 34 6.68 13.32 -8.82
CA PRO A 34 5.44 12.69 -9.26
C PRO A 34 5.60 11.32 -9.95
N SER A 35 6.83 10.85 -10.17
CA SER A 35 7.11 9.46 -10.59
C SER A 35 7.10 8.44 -9.45
N PHE A 36 6.92 8.89 -8.20
CA PHE A 36 6.97 8.03 -7.03
C PHE A 36 5.63 8.06 -6.28
N GLY A 37 4.98 6.91 -6.16
CA GLY A 37 3.69 6.81 -5.49
C GLY A 37 3.71 7.32 -4.04
N THR A 38 4.83 7.17 -3.33
CA THR A 38 4.99 7.74 -1.98
C THR A 38 4.84 9.25 -1.99
N ALA A 39 5.44 9.95 -2.96
CA ALA A 39 5.33 11.41 -3.09
C ALA A 39 3.91 11.81 -3.51
N ILE A 40 3.35 11.16 -4.54
CA ILE A 40 1.99 11.46 -5.03
C ILE A 40 0.99 11.39 -3.87
N ILE A 41 0.89 10.25 -3.22
CA ILE A 41 -0.10 10.01 -2.16
C ILE A 41 0.12 10.96 -0.98
N SER A 42 1.37 11.18 -0.58
CA SER A 42 1.67 12.04 0.56
C SER A 42 1.41 13.52 0.27
N ARG A 43 1.77 14.01 -0.92
CA ARG A 43 1.50 15.38 -1.34
C ARG A 43 0.00 15.62 -1.56
N LEU A 44 -0.70 14.63 -2.08
CA LEU A 44 -2.16 14.69 -2.25
C LEU A 44 -2.86 14.80 -0.88
N LEU A 45 -2.46 14.02 0.10
CA LEU A 45 -2.98 14.14 1.47
C LEU A 45 -2.60 15.49 2.11
N GLU A 46 -1.35 15.96 1.93
CA GLU A 46 -0.92 17.29 2.40
C GLU A 46 -1.78 18.40 1.81
N SER A 47 -2.11 18.35 0.51
CA SER A 47 -2.97 19.33 -0.15
C SER A 47 -4.39 19.39 0.41
N ARG A 48 -4.82 18.30 1.07
CA ARG A 48 -6.10 18.21 1.78
C ARG A 48 -5.99 18.58 3.27
N GLY A 49 -4.82 19.05 3.70
CA GLY A 49 -4.58 19.53 5.07
C GLY A 49 -4.11 18.44 6.05
N TYR A 50 -3.90 17.20 5.61
CA TYR A 50 -3.39 16.14 6.47
C TYR A 50 -1.88 16.26 6.66
N LYS A 51 -1.42 15.95 7.88
CA LYS A 51 -0.02 15.95 8.27
C LYS A 51 0.59 14.59 7.98
N VAL A 52 1.47 14.49 6.97
CA VAL A 52 2.08 13.23 6.55
C VAL A 52 3.57 13.23 6.85
N GLY A 53 4.02 12.21 7.60
CA GLY A 53 5.44 11.93 7.83
C GLY A 53 5.89 10.71 7.04
N ILE A 54 7.09 10.74 6.45
CA ILE A 54 7.60 9.66 5.61
C ILE A 54 8.70 8.88 6.33
N ILE A 55 8.51 7.57 6.45
CA ILE A 55 9.48 6.61 7.00
C ILE A 55 9.97 5.74 5.85
N SER A 56 11.08 6.15 5.27
CA SER A 56 11.64 5.55 4.08
C SER A 56 12.65 4.48 4.45
N GLN A 57 12.50 3.27 3.93
CA GLN A 57 13.40 2.14 4.16
C GLN A 57 13.77 1.93 5.65
N PRO A 58 12.79 1.80 6.56
CA PRO A 58 13.10 1.55 7.97
C PRO A 58 13.93 0.28 8.13
N ASP A 59 14.81 0.26 9.13
CA ASP A 59 15.56 -0.95 9.47
C ASP A 59 14.60 -2.05 9.96
N TRP A 60 14.19 -2.91 9.04
CA TRP A 60 13.19 -3.94 9.28
C TRP A 60 13.60 -5.00 10.32
N LYS A 61 14.85 -4.96 10.78
CA LYS A 61 15.36 -5.79 11.88
C LYS A 61 15.11 -5.16 13.25
N LYS A 62 14.69 -3.88 13.29
CA LYS A 62 14.47 -3.12 14.52
C LYS A 62 13.07 -2.54 14.53
N LYS A 63 12.24 -2.94 15.47
CA LYS A 63 10.87 -2.44 15.60
C LYS A 63 10.80 -0.94 15.89
N GLU A 64 11.84 -0.36 16.47
CA GLU A 64 11.93 1.07 16.77
C GLU A 64 12.01 1.92 15.52
N SER A 65 12.46 1.35 14.40
CA SER A 65 12.66 2.06 13.13
C SER A 65 11.36 2.60 12.52
N ILE A 66 10.21 2.03 12.88
CA ILE A 66 8.89 2.51 12.42
C ILE A 66 8.25 3.52 13.39
N GLN A 67 8.90 3.84 14.49
CA GLN A 67 8.38 4.72 15.54
C GLN A 67 8.86 6.17 15.40
N VAL A 68 9.39 6.55 14.26
CA VAL A 68 10.02 7.86 14.00
C VAL A 68 9.14 9.03 14.44
N PHE A 69 7.85 8.97 14.13
CA PHE A 69 6.90 10.03 14.47
C PHE A 69 6.04 9.72 15.71
N GLY A 70 6.18 8.52 16.28
CA GLY A 70 5.23 7.99 17.26
C GLY A 70 4.00 7.38 16.59
N GLU A 71 2.90 7.27 17.32
CA GLU A 71 1.63 6.77 16.79
C GLU A 71 0.95 7.86 15.95
N PRO A 72 0.64 7.61 14.68
CA PRO A 72 -0.11 8.57 13.86
C PRO A 72 -1.58 8.65 14.31
N ARG A 73 -2.22 9.78 14.09
CA ARG A 73 -3.61 10.02 14.51
C ARG A 73 -4.61 9.15 13.74
N LEU A 74 -4.42 8.97 12.43
CA LEU A 74 -5.35 8.25 11.55
C LEU A 74 -4.84 6.87 11.13
N GLY A 75 -3.54 6.71 10.88
CA GLY A 75 -3.03 5.40 10.52
C GLY A 75 -1.67 5.39 9.81
N PHE A 76 -1.23 4.18 9.51
CA PHE A 76 -0.04 3.91 8.72
C PHE A 76 -0.43 3.61 7.27
N LEU A 77 0.28 4.22 6.33
CA LEU A 77 0.24 3.86 4.92
C LEU A 77 1.49 3.04 4.62
N VAL A 78 1.35 1.91 3.97
CA VAL A 78 2.48 0.98 3.76
C VAL A 78 2.56 0.55 2.31
N SER A 79 3.72 0.75 1.68
CA SER A 79 4.03 0.23 0.35
C SER A 79 5.42 -0.39 0.29
N ALA A 80 5.61 -1.30 -0.66
CA ALA A 80 6.94 -1.84 -0.96
C ALA A 80 7.81 -0.87 -1.76
N GLY A 81 7.26 0.25 -2.21
CA GLY A 81 7.87 1.20 -3.13
C GLY A 81 7.32 1.05 -4.56
N ASN A 82 8.04 1.58 -5.54
CA ASN A 82 7.63 1.55 -6.95
C ASN A 82 7.61 0.16 -7.57
N MET A 83 8.35 -0.79 -6.98
CA MET A 83 8.39 -2.18 -7.44
C MET A 83 7.98 -3.14 -6.33
N ASP A 84 7.47 -4.30 -6.75
CA ASP A 84 7.34 -5.45 -5.88
C ASP A 84 8.71 -5.85 -5.31
N SER A 85 8.78 -6.10 -4.00
CA SER A 85 10.04 -6.38 -3.31
C SER A 85 10.75 -7.63 -3.84
N MET A 86 10.00 -8.69 -4.16
CA MET A 86 10.57 -9.92 -4.71
C MET A 86 11.11 -9.71 -6.13
N VAL A 87 10.39 -8.94 -6.96
CA VAL A 87 10.85 -8.58 -8.32
C VAL A 87 12.08 -7.68 -8.25
N ASN A 88 12.14 -6.77 -7.27
CA ASN A 88 13.30 -5.91 -7.07
C ASN A 88 14.55 -6.69 -6.60
N HIS A 89 14.37 -7.72 -5.78
CA HIS A 89 15.49 -8.45 -5.19
C HIS A 89 15.99 -9.60 -6.06
N TYR A 90 15.13 -10.19 -6.88
CA TYR A 90 15.44 -11.44 -7.56
C TYR A 90 15.20 -11.38 -9.06
N THR A 91 16.00 -12.13 -9.80
CA THR A 91 15.76 -12.41 -11.21
C THR A 91 14.74 -13.54 -11.38
N VAL A 92 14.24 -13.74 -12.61
CA VAL A 92 13.35 -14.86 -12.95
C VAL A 92 13.98 -16.22 -12.61
N SER A 93 15.31 -16.37 -12.69
CA SER A 93 16.04 -17.57 -12.29
C SER A 93 16.34 -17.64 -10.78
N LYS A 94 15.62 -16.86 -9.96
CA LYS A 94 15.73 -16.81 -8.50
C LYS A 94 17.13 -16.44 -7.96
N LYS A 95 17.93 -15.71 -8.77
CA LYS A 95 19.23 -15.18 -8.34
C LYS A 95 19.05 -13.77 -7.76
N HIS A 96 19.74 -13.48 -6.67
CA HIS A 96 19.80 -12.12 -6.12
C HIS A 96 20.34 -11.11 -7.14
N ARG A 97 19.67 -9.99 -7.24
CA ARG A 97 20.20 -8.82 -7.96
C ARG A 97 21.29 -8.16 -7.12
N GLN A 98 22.23 -7.51 -7.81
CA GLN A 98 23.39 -6.87 -7.17
C GLN A 98 23.14 -5.41 -6.80
N LYS A 99 22.08 -4.80 -7.34
CA LYS A 99 21.77 -3.39 -7.18
C LYS A 99 20.28 -3.16 -7.00
N ASP A 100 19.92 -2.33 -6.04
CA ASP A 100 18.57 -1.77 -5.87
C ASP A 100 18.58 -0.29 -6.31
N SER A 101 17.98 -0.01 -7.48
CA SER A 101 17.93 1.35 -8.04
C SER A 101 17.10 2.34 -7.20
N TYR A 102 16.28 1.84 -6.29
CA TYR A 102 15.44 2.65 -5.40
C TYR A 102 16.02 2.83 -4.00
N SER A 103 17.26 2.41 -3.81
CA SER A 103 17.99 2.57 -2.54
C SER A 103 19.20 3.49 -2.70
N PRO A 104 19.56 4.27 -1.68
CA PRO A 104 20.74 5.11 -1.71
C PRO A 104 22.01 4.34 -2.09
N GLY A 105 22.75 4.84 -3.07
CA GLY A 105 23.97 4.18 -3.60
C GLY A 105 23.71 2.84 -4.28
N GLY A 106 22.46 2.50 -4.60
CA GLY A 106 22.10 1.21 -5.18
C GLY A 106 22.23 0.03 -4.21
N GLN A 107 22.25 0.28 -2.91
CA GLN A 107 22.52 -0.70 -1.87
C GLN A 107 21.37 -1.72 -1.74
N MET A 108 21.68 -3.00 -1.93
CA MET A 108 20.75 -4.10 -1.67
C MET A 108 20.56 -4.36 -0.17
N GLY A 109 19.39 -4.93 0.19
CA GLY A 109 19.08 -5.41 1.54
C GLY A 109 18.51 -4.36 2.49
N ARG A 110 18.28 -3.12 2.04
CA ARG A 110 17.57 -2.11 2.83
C ARG A 110 16.09 -2.42 2.94
N ARG A 111 15.49 -2.87 1.86
CA ARG A 111 14.11 -3.36 1.80
C ARG A 111 14.07 -4.84 2.17
N PRO A 112 13.09 -5.33 2.96
CA PRO A 112 12.90 -6.77 3.17
C PRO A 112 12.20 -7.43 1.98
N ASP A 113 12.31 -8.75 1.88
CA ASP A 113 11.43 -9.55 1.04
C ASP A 113 9.99 -9.46 1.55
N ARG A 114 9.03 -9.41 0.63
CA ARG A 114 7.60 -9.24 0.96
C ARG A 114 7.39 -8.05 1.90
N ALA A 115 7.90 -6.90 1.48
CA ALA A 115 8.08 -5.71 2.29
C ALA A 115 6.80 -5.26 3.01
N VAL A 116 5.64 -5.29 2.34
CA VAL A 116 4.37 -4.87 2.97
C VAL A 116 3.99 -5.75 4.14
N ILE A 117 4.28 -7.06 4.09
CA ILE A 117 4.04 -7.99 5.21
C ILE A 117 4.97 -7.67 6.38
N VAL A 118 6.26 -7.53 6.10
CA VAL A 118 7.26 -7.30 7.14
C VAL A 118 7.02 -5.96 7.85
N TYR A 119 6.79 -4.89 7.11
CA TYR A 119 6.53 -3.57 7.69
C TYR A 119 5.24 -3.55 8.51
N SER A 120 4.17 -4.14 8.01
CA SER A 120 2.90 -4.22 8.75
C SER A 120 3.05 -5.01 10.04
N ASN A 121 3.79 -6.12 10.02
CA ASN A 121 4.07 -6.90 11.22
C ASN A 121 4.88 -6.11 12.25
N LEU A 122 5.86 -5.29 11.83
CA LEU A 122 6.58 -4.39 12.73
C LEU A 122 5.64 -3.35 13.37
N ILE A 123 4.72 -2.78 12.58
CA ILE A 123 3.70 -1.85 13.11
C ILE A 123 2.85 -2.56 14.14
N ARG A 124 2.32 -3.73 13.85
CA ARG A 124 1.44 -4.49 14.77
C ARG A 124 2.12 -4.94 16.06
N GLN A 125 3.43 -5.13 16.05
CA GLN A 125 4.19 -5.40 17.28
C GLN A 125 4.16 -4.22 18.26
N THR A 126 4.09 -3.00 17.74
CA THR A 126 4.12 -1.76 18.54
C THR A 126 2.72 -1.17 18.71
N TYR A 127 2.01 -0.97 17.60
CA TYR A 127 0.71 -0.30 17.53
C TYR A 127 -0.37 -1.32 17.17
N LYS A 128 -1.04 -1.86 18.19
CA LYS A 128 -1.97 -3.00 18.05
C LYS A 128 -3.24 -2.67 17.29
N LYS A 129 -3.73 -1.43 17.40
CA LYS A 129 -5.06 -1.02 16.91
C LYS A 129 -5.02 0.09 15.86
N THR A 130 -3.88 0.74 15.68
CA THR A 130 -3.75 1.82 14.70
C THR A 130 -4.01 1.28 13.29
N PRO A 131 -4.85 1.91 12.49
CA PRO A 131 -5.15 1.47 11.13
C PRO A 131 -3.88 1.30 10.27
N ILE A 132 -3.84 0.23 9.49
CA ILE A 132 -2.80 -0.02 8.50
C ILE A 132 -3.46 -0.19 7.13
N ILE A 133 -3.16 0.73 6.22
CA ILE A 133 -3.63 0.73 4.85
C ILE A 133 -2.45 0.35 3.94
N LEU A 134 -2.59 -0.73 3.21
CA LEU A 134 -1.61 -1.14 2.22
C LEU A 134 -1.89 -0.48 0.87
N GLY A 135 -0.83 -0.16 0.15
CA GLY A 135 -0.93 0.36 -1.21
C GLY A 135 0.26 -0.07 -2.08
N GLY A 136 0.25 0.41 -3.33
CA GLY A 136 1.28 0.14 -4.31
C GLY A 136 1.16 -1.22 -4.99
N ILE A 137 2.10 -1.49 -5.90
CA ILE A 137 2.03 -2.66 -6.80
C ILE A 137 2.08 -4.00 -6.04
N GLU A 138 2.88 -4.12 -4.99
CA GLU A 138 3.01 -5.35 -4.23
C GLU A 138 1.71 -5.75 -3.55
N ALA A 139 1.02 -4.80 -2.91
CA ALA A 139 -0.29 -5.04 -2.30
C ALA A 139 -1.36 -5.31 -3.36
N SER A 140 -1.37 -4.55 -4.46
CA SER A 140 -2.34 -4.69 -5.55
C SER A 140 -2.27 -6.06 -6.21
N LEU A 141 -1.07 -6.60 -6.45
CA LEU A 141 -0.88 -7.91 -7.07
C LEU A 141 -1.26 -9.07 -6.13
N ARG A 142 -1.22 -8.85 -4.81
CA ARG A 142 -1.46 -9.87 -3.79
C ARG A 142 -2.76 -9.66 -3.00
N ARG A 143 -3.70 -8.86 -3.54
CA ARG A 143 -4.93 -8.48 -2.85
C ARG A 143 -5.92 -9.63 -2.62
N LEU A 144 -5.88 -10.66 -3.47
CA LEU A 144 -6.63 -11.92 -3.37
C LEU A 144 -5.65 -13.09 -3.27
N ALA A 145 -6.14 -14.32 -3.26
CA ALA A 145 -5.29 -15.50 -3.37
C ALA A 145 -4.43 -15.42 -4.62
N HIS A 146 -3.15 -15.67 -4.49
CA HIS A 146 -2.19 -15.47 -5.57
C HIS A 146 -1.11 -16.54 -5.57
N TYR A 147 -0.58 -16.86 -6.77
CA TYR A 147 0.54 -17.75 -6.90
C TYR A 147 1.85 -17.01 -6.59
N ASP A 148 2.53 -17.46 -5.54
CA ASP A 148 3.88 -17.00 -5.20
C ASP A 148 4.92 -17.84 -5.97
N TYR A 149 5.51 -17.24 -6.99
CA TYR A 149 6.52 -17.89 -7.84
C TYR A 149 7.76 -18.36 -7.04
N TRP A 150 8.13 -17.63 -6.00
CA TRP A 150 9.30 -17.94 -5.19
C TRP A 150 9.13 -19.23 -4.39
N ASP A 151 8.00 -19.34 -3.68
CA ASP A 151 7.67 -20.50 -2.87
C ASP A 151 7.00 -21.64 -3.66
N ASN A 152 6.63 -21.37 -4.94
CA ASN A 152 5.87 -22.28 -5.78
C ASN A 152 4.56 -22.74 -5.11
N LYS A 153 3.81 -21.79 -4.55
CA LYS A 153 2.58 -22.05 -3.79
C LYS A 153 1.56 -20.95 -4.02
N VAL A 154 0.28 -21.30 -3.89
CA VAL A 154 -0.78 -20.31 -3.73
C VAL A 154 -0.76 -19.80 -2.30
N LYS A 155 -0.72 -18.48 -2.13
CA LYS A 155 -0.74 -17.76 -0.86
C LYS A 155 -2.10 -17.12 -0.62
N HIS A 156 -2.40 -16.79 0.63
CA HIS A 156 -3.56 -15.99 0.99
C HIS A 156 -3.45 -14.57 0.42
N SER A 157 -4.57 -13.84 0.46
CA SER A 157 -4.52 -12.38 0.34
C SER A 157 -3.48 -11.79 1.29
N VAL A 158 -2.71 -10.83 0.79
CA VAL A 158 -1.73 -10.10 1.60
C VAL A 158 -2.39 -9.37 2.79
N LEU A 159 -3.68 -9.05 2.69
CA LEU A 159 -4.44 -8.44 3.77
C LEU A 159 -4.57 -9.35 5.00
N LEU A 160 -4.59 -10.67 4.79
CA LEU A 160 -4.57 -11.66 5.88
C LEU A 160 -3.15 -11.89 6.41
N ASP A 161 -2.18 -12.04 5.50
CA ASP A 161 -0.82 -12.41 5.88
C ASP A 161 -0.06 -11.25 6.55
N SER A 162 -0.40 -10.00 6.23
CA SER A 162 0.22 -8.80 6.81
C SER A 162 -0.41 -8.35 8.13
N GLY A 163 -1.63 -8.77 8.43
CA GLY A 163 -2.41 -8.24 9.55
C GLY A 163 -2.84 -6.76 9.37
N ALA A 164 -2.79 -6.23 8.14
CA ALA A 164 -3.31 -4.91 7.82
C ALA A 164 -4.85 -4.89 7.79
N ASP A 165 -5.44 -3.71 7.73
CA ASP A 165 -6.88 -3.53 7.82
C ASP A 165 -7.54 -3.34 6.47
N LEU A 166 -6.89 -2.60 5.56
CA LEU A 166 -7.42 -2.22 4.27
C LEU A 166 -6.30 -2.23 3.21
N ILE A 167 -6.66 -2.49 1.95
CA ILE A 167 -5.79 -2.25 0.79
C ILE A 167 -6.44 -1.18 -0.08
N SER A 168 -5.68 -0.18 -0.50
CA SER A 168 -5.97 0.68 -1.64
C SER A 168 -5.20 0.12 -2.84
N TYR A 169 -5.90 -0.43 -3.83
CA TYR A 169 -5.28 -1.07 -4.99
C TYR A 169 -5.41 -0.24 -6.26
N GLY A 170 -4.50 -0.47 -7.19
CA GLY A 170 -4.46 0.28 -8.44
C GLY A 170 -3.98 1.72 -8.25
N MET A 171 -4.62 2.67 -8.92
CA MET A 171 -4.41 4.10 -8.73
C MET A 171 -5.14 4.54 -7.46
N GLY A 172 -4.39 5.00 -6.47
CA GLY A 172 -4.89 5.24 -5.12
C GLY A 172 -5.35 6.67 -4.84
N GLU A 173 -5.32 7.57 -5.82
CA GLU A 173 -5.52 9.00 -5.61
C GLU A 173 -6.92 9.33 -5.05
N HIS A 174 -7.98 8.77 -5.63
CA HIS A 174 -9.33 8.94 -5.11
C HIS A 174 -9.52 8.21 -3.79
N SER A 175 -9.18 6.91 -3.76
CA SER A 175 -9.44 6.06 -2.60
C SER A 175 -8.72 6.53 -1.34
N ILE A 176 -7.51 7.08 -1.44
CA ILE A 176 -6.78 7.52 -0.25
C ILE A 176 -7.39 8.78 0.39
N ILE A 177 -7.97 9.67 -0.42
CA ILE A 177 -8.68 10.85 0.09
C ILE A 177 -9.93 10.38 0.84
N GLU A 178 -10.76 9.55 0.21
CA GLU A 178 -11.97 9.02 0.83
C GLU A 178 -11.69 8.23 2.12
N ILE A 179 -10.62 7.42 2.13
CA ILE A 179 -10.16 6.70 3.33
C ILE A 179 -9.76 7.69 4.43
N ALA A 180 -9.01 8.74 4.07
CA ALA A 180 -8.56 9.74 5.04
C ALA A 180 -9.75 10.50 5.65
N GLU A 181 -10.71 10.91 4.83
CA GLU A 181 -11.93 11.58 5.26
C GLU A 181 -12.81 10.69 6.14
N ALA A 182 -12.94 9.40 5.79
CA ALA A 182 -13.68 8.43 6.60
C ALA A 182 -13.04 8.23 7.99
N LEU A 183 -11.72 8.04 8.05
CA LEU A 183 -10.99 7.91 9.31
C LEU A 183 -11.04 9.21 10.14
N ASP A 184 -10.92 10.36 9.50
CA ASP A 184 -10.95 11.67 10.16
C ASP A 184 -12.34 12.00 10.74
N SER A 185 -13.40 11.49 10.10
CA SER A 185 -14.77 11.57 10.65
C SER A 185 -15.00 10.65 11.86
N GLY A 186 -14.02 9.82 12.22
CA GLY A 186 -14.10 8.87 13.33
C GLY A 186 -14.69 7.51 12.95
N LEU A 187 -14.85 7.20 11.65
CA LEU A 187 -15.32 5.89 11.23
C LEU A 187 -14.24 4.84 11.50
N PRO A 188 -14.55 3.74 12.22
CA PRO A 188 -13.62 2.64 12.38
C PRO A 188 -13.18 2.05 11.04
N VAL A 189 -11.90 1.68 10.91
CA VAL A 189 -11.35 1.18 9.64
C VAL A 189 -12.05 -0.07 9.12
N GLU A 190 -12.55 -0.92 10.01
CA GLU A 190 -13.33 -2.13 9.66
C GLU A 190 -14.70 -1.83 9.07
N GLU A 191 -15.19 -0.62 9.20
CA GLU A 191 -16.45 -0.16 8.60
C GLU A 191 -16.25 0.55 7.26
N ILE A 192 -15.01 0.79 6.86
CA ILE A 192 -14.66 1.34 5.54
C ILE A 192 -14.74 0.22 4.49
N THR A 193 -15.96 -0.09 4.07
CA THR A 193 -16.25 -1.22 3.15
C THR A 193 -16.82 -0.77 1.80
N PHE A 194 -17.00 0.53 1.60
CA PHE A 194 -17.77 1.10 0.49
C PHE A 194 -16.92 1.90 -0.52
N ILE A 195 -15.64 2.10 -0.25
CA ILE A 195 -14.78 2.93 -1.11
C ILE A 195 -14.29 2.12 -2.31
N ALA A 196 -14.48 2.65 -3.52
CA ALA A 196 -13.95 2.05 -4.74
C ALA A 196 -12.42 1.97 -4.73
N GLY A 197 -11.83 0.96 -5.39
CA GLY A 197 -10.39 0.75 -5.37
C GLY A 197 -9.84 0.20 -4.05
N THR A 198 -10.69 -0.37 -3.19
CA THR A 198 -10.26 -0.95 -1.91
C THR A 198 -10.52 -2.44 -1.80
N VAL A 199 -9.81 -3.09 -0.87
CA VAL A 199 -10.03 -4.47 -0.47
C VAL A 199 -10.08 -4.54 1.05
N PHE A 200 -11.10 -5.19 1.59
CA PHE A 200 -11.37 -5.27 3.02
C PHE A 200 -11.71 -6.70 3.46
N LYS A 201 -11.73 -6.91 4.78
CA LYS A 201 -12.13 -8.19 5.42
C LYS A 201 -13.54 -8.07 5.97
N CYS A 202 -14.35 -9.12 5.80
CA CYS A 202 -15.62 -9.24 6.49
C CYS A 202 -15.89 -10.69 6.94
N LYS A 203 -16.78 -10.84 7.91
CA LYS A 203 -17.18 -12.16 8.43
C LYS A 203 -18.14 -12.87 7.49
N ASP A 204 -19.06 -12.12 6.91
CA ASP A 204 -20.09 -12.58 6.00
C ASP A 204 -20.38 -11.51 4.93
N LEU A 205 -21.16 -11.87 3.92
CA LEU A 205 -21.46 -10.99 2.79
C LEU A 205 -22.78 -10.22 2.94
N SER A 206 -23.42 -10.23 4.10
CA SER A 206 -24.73 -9.61 4.32
C SER A 206 -24.78 -8.10 4.02
N ARG A 207 -23.62 -7.43 4.13
CA ARG A 207 -23.44 -6.00 3.85
C ARG A 207 -22.80 -5.71 2.50
N VAL A 208 -22.54 -6.71 1.68
CA VAL A 208 -21.93 -6.55 0.35
C VAL A 208 -23.03 -6.73 -0.70
N TYR A 209 -23.27 -5.66 -1.45
CA TYR A 209 -24.35 -5.69 -2.45
C TYR A 209 -23.90 -6.44 -3.71
N ASP A 210 -24.65 -7.44 -4.11
CA ASP A 210 -24.50 -8.22 -5.37
C ASP A 210 -23.06 -8.63 -5.72
N PRO A 211 -22.31 -9.27 -4.79
CA PRO A 211 -20.91 -9.62 -5.05
C PRO A 211 -20.81 -10.83 -5.99
N ILE A 212 -19.79 -10.83 -6.82
CA ILE A 212 -19.34 -12.04 -7.53
C ILE A 212 -18.56 -12.89 -6.52
N VAL A 213 -19.06 -14.08 -6.23
CA VAL A 213 -18.36 -15.03 -5.36
C VAL A 213 -17.34 -15.80 -6.18
N LEU A 214 -16.07 -15.62 -5.88
CA LEU A 214 -14.96 -16.33 -6.49
C LEU A 214 -14.82 -17.74 -5.88
N PRO A 215 -14.15 -18.67 -6.56
CA PRO A 215 -13.69 -19.90 -5.92
C PRO A 215 -12.93 -19.55 -4.61
N SER A 216 -13.14 -20.36 -3.58
CA SER A 216 -12.50 -20.16 -2.27
C SER A 216 -10.98 -20.31 -2.34
N TYR A 217 -10.28 -19.78 -1.35
CA TYR A 217 -8.83 -19.98 -1.23
C TYR A 217 -8.42 -21.47 -1.27
N GLU A 218 -9.16 -22.34 -0.59
CA GLU A 218 -8.83 -23.76 -0.57
C GLU A 218 -9.02 -24.40 -1.97
N GLU A 219 -10.07 -24.02 -2.71
CA GLU A 219 -10.28 -24.49 -4.08
C GLU A 219 -9.16 -24.02 -5.02
N VAL A 220 -8.83 -22.70 -5.01
CA VAL A 220 -7.77 -22.17 -5.89
C VAL A 220 -6.38 -22.69 -5.54
N LYS A 221 -6.17 -23.11 -4.28
CA LYS A 221 -4.92 -23.70 -3.84
C LYS A 221 -4.74 -25.14 -4.32
N GLU A 222 -5.82 -25.90 -4.39
CA GLU A 222 -5.81 -27.34 -4.72
C GLU A 222 -6.03 -27.59 -6.21
N ASP A 223 -6.83 -26.77 -6.89
CA ASP A 223 -7.19 -26.94 -8.29
C ASP A 223 -6.72 -25.77 -9.17
N LYS A 224 -5.82 -26.07 -10.11
CA LYS A 224 -5.32 -25.10 -11.10
C LYS A 224 -6.42 -24.54 -11.99
N LYS A 225 -7.50 -25.32 -12.24
CA LYS A 225 -8.64 -24.85 -13.03
C LYS A 225 -9.41 -23.80 -12.23
N ALA A 226 -9.70 -24.05 -10.95
CA ALA A 226 -10.34 -23.07 -10.08
C ALA A 226 -9.52 -21.77 -9.98
N TYR A 227 -8.18 -21.87 -9.91
CA TYR A 227 -7.30 -20.73 -9.96
C TYR A 227 -7.43 -19.94 -11.27
N ALA A 228 -7.44 -20.63 -12.41
CA ALA A 228 -7.59 -20.00 -13.72
C ALA A 228 -8.98 -19.35 -13.89
N ASP A 229 -10.04 -20.02 -13.43
CA ASP A 229 -11.41 -19.50 -13.45
C ASP A 229 -11.52 -18.23 -12.58
N SER A 230 -10.95 -18.25 -11.38
CA SER A 230 -10.87 -17.06 -10.49
C SER A 230 -10.15 -15.89 -11.18
N PHE A 231 -9.02 -16.16 -11.82
CA PHE A 231 -8.28 -15.12 -12.55
C PHE A 231 -9.09 -14.57 -13.74
N ALA A 232 -9.78 -15.42 -14.49
CA ALA A 232 -10.59 -14.99 -15.63
C ALA A 232 -11.72 -14.04 -15.17
N VAL A 233 -12.39 -14.36 -14.06
CA VAL A 233 -13.41 -13.47 -13.47
C VAL A 233 -12.80 -12.14 -13.03
N GLN A 234 -11.65 -12.16 -12.34
CA GLN A 234 -10.96 -10.94 -11.94
C GLN A 234 -10.59 -10.07 -13.15
N TYR A 235 -10.10 -10.70 -14.23
CA TYR A 235 -9.71 -9.99 -15.46
C TYR A 235 -10.92 -9.36 -16.18
N GLN A 236 -12.05 -10.06 -16.21
CA GLN A 236 -13.28 -9.55 -16.81
C GLN A 236 -13.94 -8.42 -15.99
N ASN A 237 -13.59 -8.31 -14.71
CA ASN A 237 -14.21 -7.38 -13.77
C ASN A 237 -13.25 -6.19 -13.43
N THR A 238 -12.58 -5.66 -14.44
CA THR A 238 -11.59 -4.56 -14.29
C THR A 238 -12.11 -3.20 -14.75
N ASP A 239 -13.25 -3.14 -15.41
CA ASP A 239 -13.83 -1.90 -15.87
C ASP A 239 -14.58 -1.20 -14.72
N PRO A 240 -14.18 0.02 -14.32
CA PRO A 240 -14.79 0.72 -13.17
C PRO A 240 -16.26 1.06 -13.37
N PHE A 241 -16.76 1.12 -14.63
CA PHE A 241 -18.16 1.44 -14.93
C PHE A 241 -19.11 0.25 -14.74
N SER A 242 -18.63 -0.98 -14.90
CA SER A 242 -19.46 -2.19 -14.90
C SER A 242 -19.04 -3.23 -13.87
N ALA A 243 -17.89 -3.04 -13.23
CA ALA A 243 -17.36 -3.97 -12.25
C ALA A 243 -18.27 -4.10 -11.02
N LYS A 244 -18.32 -5.30 -10.47
CA LYS A 244 -19.00 -5.62 -9.22
C LYS A 244 -17.99 -5.93 -8.11
N PRO A 245 -18.39 -5.84 -6.83
CA PRO A 245 -17.57 -6.39 -5.77
C PRO A 245 -17.27 -7.87 -6.01
N MET A 246 -16.06 -8.31 -5.69
CA MET A 246 -15.67 -9.73 -5.75
C MET A 246 -15.33 -10.22 -4.36
N ALA A 247 -15.83 -11.38 -3.98
CA ALA A 247 -15.65 -11.96 -2.66
C ALA A 247 -14.99 -13.33 -2.75
N GLU A 248 -13.88 -13.52 -2.04
CA GLU A 248 -13.13 -14.76 -1.93
C GLU A 248 -13.22 -15.30 -0.50
N SER A 249 -13.65 -16.56 -0.33
CA SER A 249 -13.80 -17.18 1.00
C SER A 249 -12.47 -17.73 1.51
N TYR A 250 -12.23 -17.53 2.82
CA TYR A 250 -11.11 -18.09 3.57
C TYR A 250 -11.59 -18.99 4.74
N GLY A 251 -12.72 -19.64 4.54
CA GLY A 251 -13.32 -20.54 5.53
C GLY A 251 -13.69 -19.80 6.82
N THR A 252 -13.20 -20.28 7.96
CA THR A 252 -13.49 -19.69 9.27
C THR A 252 -12.96 -18.27 9.46
N LYS A 253 -12.06 -17.80 8.58
CA LYS A 253 -11.54 -16.42 8.62
C LYS A 253 -12.48 -15.41 7.94
N GLY A 254 -13.58 -15.88 7.32
CA GLY A 254 -14.54 -15.04 6.60
C GLY A 254 -14.13 -14.81 5.15
N TYR A 255 -14.35 -13.60 4.67
CA TYR A 255 -14.15 -13.22 3.28
C TYR A 255 -13.17 -12.07 3.15
N ILE A 256 -12.44 -12.09 2.04
CA ILE A 256 -11.77 -10.91 1.47
C ILE A 256 -12.66 -10.42 0.34
N VAL A 257 -13.02 -9.14 0.42
CA VAL A 257 -13.87 -8.49 -0.57
C VAL A 257 -13.08 -7.40 -1.26
N GLN A 258 -13.04 -7.47 -2.59
CA GLN A 258 -12.52 -6.42 -3.44
C GLN A 258 -13.67 -5.58 -3.95
N ASN A 259 -13.69 -4.30 -3.65
CA ASN A 259 -14.60 -3.34 -4.28
C ASN A 259 -14.26 -3.14 -5.77
N PRO A 260 -15.17 -2.61 -6.58
CA PRO A 260 -14.86 -2.20 -7.95
C PRO A 260 -13.64 -1.28 -8.01
N PRO A 261 -12.90 -1.25 -9.12
CA PRO A 261 -11.81 -0.29 -9.30
C PRO A 261 -12.29 1.14 -9.11
N ALA A 262 -11.42 2.02 -8.61
CA ALA A 262 -11.68 3.45 -8.63
C ALA A 262 -11.80 3.96 -10.08
N MET A 263 -12.58 5.02 -10.27
CA MET A 263 -12.67 5.70 -11.57
C MET A 263 -11.28 6.25 -11.94
N PRO A 264 -10.91 6.22 -13.23
CA PRO A 264 -9.69 6.87 -13.66
C PRO A 264 -9.77 8.38 -13.42
N LEU A 265 -8.61 8.99 -13.15
CA LEU A 265 -8.54 10.45 -13.03
C LEU A 265 -8.95 11.10 -14.35
N SER A 266 -9.71 12.18 -14.27
CA SER A 266 -9.91 13.09 -15.40
C SER A 266 -8.60 13.79 -15.76
N GLN A 267 -8.55 14.46 -16.92
CA GLN A 267 -7.38 15.25 -17.31
C GLN A 267 -7.08 16.37 -16.29
N GLU A 268 -8.12 17.03 -15.81
CA GLU A 268 -7.99 18.10 -14.81
C GLU A 268 -7.44 17.58 -13.48
N GLU A 269 -7.96 16.46 -12.96
CA GLU A 269 -7.45 15.83 -11.75
C GLU A 269 -6.01 15.37 -11.91
N MET A 270 -5.66 14.84 -13.08
CA MET A 270 -4.29 14.44 -13.38
C MET A 270 -3.34 15.65 -13.37
N ASP A 271 -3.75 16.74 -14.02
CA ASP A 271 -2.98 17.98 -14.05
C ASP A 271 -2.82 18.57 -12.64
N ASP A 272 -3.86 18.51 -11.80
CA ASP A 272 -3.81 18.92 -10.39
C ASP A 272 -2.83 18.08 -9.58
N VAL A 273 -2.82 16.76 -9.76
CA VAL A 273 -1.86 15.87 -9.10
C VAL A 273 -0.43 16.20 -9.52
N TYR A 274 -0.17 16.47 -10.80
CA TYR A 274 1.16 16.85 -11.27
C TYR A 274 1.56 18.28 -10.87
N ALA A 275 0.61 19.16 -10.61
CA ALA A 275 0.85 20.52 -10.13
C ALA A 275 1.12 20.62 -8.62
N LEU A 276 1.00 19.51 -7.86
CA LEU A 276 1.32 19.50 -6.42
C LEU A 276 2.76 19.96 -6.16
N PRO A 277 3.04 20.52 -4.97
CA PRO A 277 4.32 21.19 -4.70
C PRO A 277 5.48 20.20 -4.46
N TYR A 278 5.80 19.39 -5.46
CA TYR A 278 6.97 18.53 -5.41
C TYR A 278 8.26 19.34 -5.44
N THR A 279 9.24 18.89 -4.67
CA THR A 279 10.59 19.52 -4.71
C THR A 279 11.43 19.05 -5.90
N GLU A 280 11.04 17.94 -6.54
CA GLU A 280 11.76 17.22 -7.62
C GLU A 280 13.19 16.83 -7.22
N LYS A 281 13.41 16.62 -5.94
CA LYS A 281 14.71 16.33 -5.34
C LYS A 281 14.60 15.17 -4.35
N VAL A 282 15.75 14.74 -3.90
CA VAL A 282 15.91 13.84 -2.76
C VAL A 282 16.32 14.64 -1.52
N PRO A 283 15.85 14.29 -0.32
CA PRO A 283 16.33 14.91 0.91
C PRO A 283 17.86 14.79 1.02
N VAL A 284 18.51 15.82 1.61
CA VAL A 284 19.97 15.90 1.74
C VAL A 284 20.59 14.67 2.42
N SER A 285 19.84 13.99 3.27
CA SER A 285 20.24 12.72 3.90
C SER A 285 20.48 11.56 2.91
N TYR A 286 20.06 11.71 1.65
CA TYR A 286 20.17 10.68 0.59
C TYR A 286 21.07 11.13 -0.58
N THR A 287 22.11 11.90 -0.32
CA THR A 287 22.96 12.61 -1.30
C THR A 287 23.58 11.77 -2.43
N HIS A 288 23.26 10.49 -2.54
CA HIS A 288 23.83 9.59 -3.56
C HIS A 288 22.77 8.77 -4.32
N LEU A 289 21.49 9.21 -4.32
CA LEU A 289 20.48 8.65 -5.22
C LEU A 289 20.66 9.25 -6.61
N THR A 290 21.03 8.42 -7.59
CA THR A 290 20.84 8.76 -8.99
C THR A 290 19.41 8.35 -9.35
N LEU A 291 18.56 9.31 -9.71
CA LEU A 291 17.27 9.01 -10.31
C LEU A 291 17.49 8.15 -11.56
N PRO A 292 16.72 7.09 -11.78
CA PRO A 292 16.71 6.45 -13.08
C PRO A 292 16.20 7.46 -14.11
N THR A 293 17.05 7.82 -15.05
CA THR A 293 16.71 8.63 -16.23
C THR A 293 15.92 7.79 -17.20
#